data_344a3292103f0c3032058c2809d45200
#
_entry.id   344a3292103f0c3032058c2809d45200
#
_cell.length_a   1.000
_cell.length_b   1.000
_cell.length_c   1.000
_cell.angle_alpha   90.00
_cell.angle_beta   90.00
_cell.angle_gamma   90.00
#
_symmetry.space_group_name_H-M   'P 1'
#
loop_
_entity.id
_entity.type
_entity.pdbx_description
1 polymer ?
#
loop_
_entity_poly.entity_id
_entity_poly.type
_entity_poly.pdbx_seq_one_letter_code
_entity_poly.pdbx_strand_id
1 'polypeptide(L)'
;MEEEKRCWKDVLSDLVLKIILTFLGVIILGLPVAIGFLLLSDTRYLLPIRYGIPLALPILVLWKIWMPKRKAFFRYWLIGAGILILALIINTVYIEHDRQITINTTPNIRLHEYMPFDPESKIATLDQSASLKLRADLPVVDGAAAVFPLYSAFVNATYPNWVKLYDGTLEYNNTVGGYELLAKRETDIFFGAYPSEEQIAFAEKWNTEFVYTPIGKEAFVFFVHKDNPIDNLTTEQIKGIYSGEITNWKQLGGKNEPISAYQRNEGSGSQSMLIRFMDGTPIMEPDTEKINNLMDGIIEQVANYRNKDGAIGFSFRYYMEGIIKNPDVKLLCVDGVAPTVENIQSGAYPITASLYAVTWKGNNNRNVEKLLNWILSPEGQELVEKTGYVPIG
;
A
#
# COMPACT_ATOMS: atom_id res chain seq x y z
N MET A 1 43.91 44.21 -54.54
CA MET A 1 42.43 44.54 -54.64
C MET A 1 41.73 43.42 -55.37
N GLU A 2 41.75 42.29 -54.76
CA GLU A 2 40.90 41.10 -55.16
C GLU A 2 40.16 40.57 -53.95
N GLU A 3 39.51 41.47 -53.29
CA GLU A 3 38.39 41.12 -52.37
C GLU A 3 37.16 41.70 -53.03
N GLU A 4 36.18 40.84 -53.17
CA GLU A 4 34.81 41.12 -53.54
C GLU A 4 34.35 40.68 -54.92
N LYS A 5 33.85 39.56 -54.96
CA LYS A 5 32.42 39.33 -55.29
C LYS A 5 32.12 37.90 -54.96
N ARG A 6 31.90 37.56 -53.68
CA ARG A 6 31.08 36.40 -53.36
C ARG A 6 29.78 36.60 -54.10
N CYS A 7 29.58 35.82 -55.15
CA CYS A 7 28.37 35.91 -55.93
C CYS A 7 27.17 35.68 -55.00
N TRP A 8 26.13 36.46 -55.12
CA TRP A 8 24.87 36.28 -54.36
C TRP A 8 24.40 34.84 -54.36
N LYS A 9 24.69 34.07 -55.38
CA LYS A 9 24.43 32.63 -55.48
C LYS A 9 25.18 31.81 -54.44
N ASP A 10 26.44 32.15 -54.14
CA ASP A 10 27.27 31.43 -53.14
C ASP A 10 26.79 31.73 -51.71
N VAL A 11 26.38 32.97 -51.45
CA VAL A 11 25.82 33.37 -50.16
C VAL A 11 24.46 32.70 -49.93
N LEU A 12 23.63 32.64 -50.97
CA LEU A 12 22.32 31.99 -50.88
C LEU A 12 22.45 30.48 -50.74
N SER A 13 23.38 29.84 -51.43
CA SER A 13 23.63 28.39 -51.31
C SER A 13 24.17 28.03 -49.93
N ASP A 14 25.08 28.82 -49.34
CA ASP A 14 25.57 28.63 -47.95
C ASP A 14 24.45 28.79 -46.92
N LEU A 15 23.57 29.77 -47.11
CA LEU A 15 22.41 29.99 -46.26
C LEU A 15 21.41 28.82 -46.34
N VAL A 16 21.08 28.38 -47.54
CA VAL A 16 20.17 27.23 -47.77
C VAL A 16 20.76 25.96 -47.16
N LEU A 17 22.06 25.71 -47.36
CA LEU A 17 22.76 24.57 -46.76
C LEU A 17 22.70 24.60 -45.21
N LYS A 18 22.95 25.77 -44.62
CA LYS A 18 22.83 25.93 -43.17
C LYS A 18 21.43 25.68 -42.63
N ILE A 19 20.40 26.13 -43.34
CA ILE A 19 19.00 25.88 -43.00
C ILE A 19 18.70 24.39 -43.06
N ILE A 20 19.11 23.70 -44.13
CA ILE A 20 18.91 22.25 -44.30
C ILE A 20 19.63 21.46 -43.20
N LEU A 21 20.91 21.79 -42.94
CA LEU A 21 21.69 21.13 -41.89
C LEU A 21 21.10 21.38 -40.49
N THR A 22 20.57 22.57 -40.26
CA THR A 22 19.84 22.89 -39.00
C THR A 22 18.62 22.03 -38.85
N PHE A 23 17.79 21.93 -39.88
CA PHE A 23 16.55 21.11 -39.86
C PHE A 23 16.86 19.63 -39.68
N LEU A 24 17.83 19.09 -40.39
CA LEU A 24 18.33 17.73 -40.24
C LEU A 24 18.89 17.46 -38.84
N GLY A 25 19.67 18.40 -38.28
CA GLY A 25 20.22 18.29 -36.93
C GLY A 25 19.13 18.23 -35.85
N VAL A 26 18.10 19.05 -35.98
CA VAL A 26 16.95 19.04 -35.04
C VAL A 26 16.13 17.73 -35.15
N ILE A 27 15.89 17.26 -36.38
CA ILE A 27 15.12 16.01 -36.57
C ILE A 27 15.93 14.79 -36.14
N ILE A 28 17.17 14.64 -36.59
CA ILE A 28 17.94 13.42 -36.36
C ILE A 28 18.42 13.29 -34.91
N LEU A 29 18.80 14.42 -34.28
CA LEU A 29 19.34 14.41 -32.91
C LEU A 29 18.35 14.84 -31.86
N GLY A 30 17.50 15.82 -32.13
CA GLY A 30 16.55 16.34 -31.13
C GLY A 30 15.32 15.49 -30.96
N LEU A 31 14.74 15.00 -32.03
CA LEU A 31 13.48 14.25 -31.97
C LEU A 31 13.61 12.87 -31.25
N PRO A 32 14.61 12.03 -31.58
CA PRO A 32 14.82 10.76 -30.88
C PRO A 32 15.14 10.95 -29.40
N VAL A 33 15.93 11.98 -29.05
CA VAL A 33 16.24 12.28 -27.65
C VAL A 33 14.99 12.77 -26.91
N ALA A 34 14.16 13.61 -27.53
CA ALA A 34 12.92 14.08 -26.94
C ALA A 34 11.90 12.92 -26.76
N ILE A 35 11.76 12.04 -27.74
CA ILE A 35 10.89 10.85 -27.67
C ILE A 35 11.42 9.88 -26.61
N GLY A 36 12.71 9.59 -26.59
CA GLY A 36 13.34 8.73 -25.58
C GLY A 36 13.12 9.27 -24.16
N PHE A 37 13.24 10.57 -23.98
CA PHE A 37 12.96 11.23 -22.69
C PHE A 37 11.48 11.21 -22.31
N LEU A 38 10.56 11.34 -23.25
CA LEU A 38 9.13 11.24 -23.02
C LEU A 38 8.70 9.80 -22.63
N LEU A 39 9.29 8.82 -23.30
CA LEU A 39 8.99 7.40 -23.03
C LEU A 39 9.62 6.88 -21.73
N LEU A 40 10.77 7.43 -21.35
CA LEU A 40 11.49 7.05 -20.12
C LEU A 40 11.16 7.95 -18.91
N SER A 41 10.38 9.02 -19.12
CA SER A 41 10.15 10.01 -18.06
C SER A 41 9.14 9.52 -17.03
N ASP A 42 9.65 9.07 -15.90
CA ASP A 42 8.91 9.09 -14.63
C ASP A 42 8.65 10.55 -14.22
N THR A 43 7.46 10.84 -13.69
CA THR A 43 7.06 12.18 -13.21
C THR A 43 7.96 12.75 -12.12
N ARG A 44 8.82 11.92 -11.52
CA ARG A 44 9.79 12.26 -10.48
C ARG A 44 11.03 13.01 -10.96
N TYR A 45 11.29 13.07 -12.27
CA TYR A 45 12.42 13.83 -12.78
C TYR A 45 12.16 15.33 -12.72
N LEU A 46 13.15 16.08 -12.21
CA LEU A 46 13.09 17.54 -12.16
C LEU A 46 12.85 18.12 -13.56
N LEU A 47 11.88 19.02 -13.69
CA LEU A 47 11.52 19.70 -14.94
C LEU A 47 12.75 20.22 -15.76
N PRO A 48 13.76 20.88 -15.15
CA PRO A 48 14.94 21.34 -15.89
C PRO A 48 15.75 20.20 -16.52
N ILE A 49 15.81 19.04 -15.88
CA ILE A 49 16.53 17.86 -16.37
C ILE A 49 15.71 17.20 -17.49
N ARG A 50 14.41 17.10 -17.31
CA ARG A 50 13.47 16.48 -18.26
C ARG A 50 13.44 17.19 -19.61
N TYR A 51 13.51 18.53 -19.62
CA TYR A 51 13.41 19.33 -20.84
C TYR A 51 14.73 19.96 -21.26
N GLY A 52 15.65 20.19 -20.34
CA GLY A 52 16.92 20.87 -20.59
C GLY A 52 17.88 20.09 -21.48
N ILE A 53 18.02 18.78 -21.29
CA ILE A 53 18.94 17.94 -22.06
C ILE A 53 18.47 17.75 -23.52
N PRO A 54 17.21 17.41 -23.81
CA PRO A 54 16.71 17.34 -25.17
C PRO A 54 16.86 18.65 -25.96
N LEU A 55 16.76 19.80 -25.29
CA LEU A 55 16.90 21.11 -25.92
C LEU A 55 18.38 21.52 -26.10
N ALA A 56 19.28 21.05 -25.25
CA ALA A 56 20.68 21.43 -25.28
C ALA A 56 21.40 20.94 -26.54
N LEU A 57 21.12 19.72 -27.00
CA LEU A 57 21.75 19.15 -28.20
C LEU A 57 21.40 19.89 -29.49
N PRO A 58 20.12 20.17 -29.80
CA PRO A 58 19.75 21.00 -30.96
C PRO A 58 20.36 22.40 -30.92
N ILE A 59 20.38 23.05 -29.76
CA ILE A 59 20.98 24.37 -29.57
C ILE A 59 22.47 24.34 -29.90
N LEU A 60 23.21 23.29 -29.55
CA LEU A 60 24.61 23.12 -29.85
C LEU A 60 24.84 22.99 -31.35
N VAL A 61 24.07 22.17 -32.04
CA VAL A 61 24.17 21.97 -33.48
C VAL A 61 23.88 23.27 -34.21
N LEU A 62 22.81 23.98 -33.85
CA LEU A 62 22.47 25.29 -34.39
C LEU A 62 23.59 26.28 -34.23
N TRP A 63 24.16 26.37 -33.03
CA TRP A 63 25.21 27.30 -32.73
C TRP A 63 26.50 26.99 -33.52
N LYS A 64 26.89 25.71 -33.66
CA LYS A 64 28.07 25.30 -34.45
C LYS A 64 27.91 25.62 -35.93
N ILE A 65 26.71 25.53 -36.47
CA ILE A 65 26.39 25.84 -37.87
C ILE A 65 26.48 27.35 -38.13
N TRP A 66 25.93 28.17 -37.22
CA TRP A 66 25.77 29.60 -37.41
C TRP A 66 26.94 30.43 -36.89
N MET A 67 27.76 29.95 -35.93
CA MET A 67 28.88 30.69 -35.31
C MET A 67 30.16 29.84 -35.17
N PRO A 68 30.74 29.30 -36.24
CA PRO A 68 31.84 28.33 -36.16
C PRO A 68 33.13 28.85 -35.57
N LYS A 69 33.35 30.19 -35.54
CA LYS A 69 34.62 30.81 -35.14
C LYS A 69 34.77 31.07 -33.63
N ARG A 70 33.75 30.88 -32.79
CA ARG A 70 33.80 31.17 -31.35
C ARG A 70 34.13 29.92 -30.51
N LYS A 71 35.39 29.50 -30.51
CA LYS A 71 35.88 28.31 -29.77
C LYS A 71 35.66 28.38 -28.23
N ALA A 72 35.75 29.58 -27.65
CA ALA A 72 35.58 29.74 -26.19
C ALA A 72 34.17 29.39 -25.72
N PHE A 73 33.13 29.82 -26.42
CA PHE A 73 31.76 29.52 -26.09
C PHE A 73 31.47 28.01 -26.19
N PHE A 74 32.06 27.29 -27.14
CA PHE A 74 31.93 25.84 -27.26
C PHE A 74 32.49 25.11 -26.04
N ARG A 75 33.60 25.58 -25.45
CA ARG A 75 34.16 25.01 -24.21
C ARG A 75 33.21 25.20 -23.02
N TYR A 76 32.69 26.41 -22.82
CA TYR A 76 31.71 26.67 -21.74
C TYR A 76 30.44 25.88 -21.92
N TRP A 77 29.98 25.69 -23.16
CA TRP A 77 28.81 24.90 -23.46
C TRP A 77 29.05 23.40 -23.13
N LEU A 78 30.20 22.82 -23.49
CA LEU A 78 30.57 21.45 -23.13
C LEU A 78 30.64 21.25 -21.60
N ILE A 79 31.17 22.24 -20.88
CA ILE A 79 31.18 22.20 -19.42
C ILE A 79 29.75 22.21 -18.88
N GLY A 80 28.89 23.09 -19.38
CA GLY A 80 27.47 23.14 -18.97
C GLY A 80 26.71 21.87 -19.29
N ALA A 81 26.90 21.29 -20.48
CA ALA A 81 26.35 20.02 -20.87
C ALA A 81 26.84 18.85 -19.97
N GLY A 82 28.16 18.86 -19.64
CA GLY A 82 28.73 17.88 -18.70
C GLY A 82 28.13 17.96 -17.30
N ILE A 83 27.93 19.18 -16.79
CA ILE A 83 27.29 19.40 -15.50
C ILE A 83 25.81 18.89 -15.51
N LEU A 84 25.08 19.18 -16.61
CA LEU A 84 23.72 18.70 -16.80
C LEU A 84 23.63 17.17 -16.86
N ILE A 85 24.55 16.53 -17.60
CA ILE A 85 24.64 15.06 -17.67
C ILE A 85 24.98 14.46 -16.30
N LEU A 86 25.93 15.06 -15.59
CA LEU A 86 26.29 14.62 -14.24
C LEU A 86 25.09 14.76 -13.27
N ALA A 87 24.38 15.88 -13.32
CA ALA A 87 23.18 16.09 -12.53
C ALA A 87 22.06 15.07 -12.86
N LEU A 88 21.92 14.69 -14.14
CA LEU A 88 21.00 13.63 -14.56
C LEU A 88 21.41 12.28 -14.01
N ILE A 89 22.68 11.92 -14.09
CA ILE A 89 23.20 10.65 -13.56
C ILE A 89 22.95 10.59 -12.04
N ILE A 90 23.29 11.65 -11.32
CA ILE A 90 23.05 11.74 -9.87
C ILE A 90 21.56 11.61 -9.56
N ASN A 91 20.70 12.30 -10.30
CA ASN A 91 19.26 12.22 -10.12
C ASN A 91 18.70 10.82 -10.45
N THR A 92 19.22 10.16 -11.50
CA THR A 92 18.83 8.80 -11.86
C THR A 92 19.27 7.80 -10.80
N VAL A 93 20.52 7.90 -10.33
CA VAL A 93 21.02 7.06 -9.22
C VAL A 93 20.22 7.31 -7.95
N TYR A 94 19.86 8.56 -7.67
CA TYR A 94 19.03 8.93 -6.54
C TYR A 94 17.61 8.34 -6.65
N ILE A 95 16.97 8.46 -7.82
CA ILE A 95 15.63 7.88 -8.07
C ILE A 95 15.67 6.35 -8.01
N GLU A 96 16.70 5.72 -8.60
CA GLU A 96 16.83 4.26 -8.56
C GLU A 96 17.14 3.77 -7.14
N HIS A 97 17.97 4.47 -6.39
CA HIS A 97 18.19 4.20 -4.97
C HIS A 97 16.89 4.40 -4.17
N ASP A 98 16.15 5.46 -4.44
CA ASP A 98 14.84 5.72 -3.85
C ASP A 98 13.81 4.64 -4.23
N ARG A 99 13.86 4.15 -5.46
CA ARG A 99 13.01 3.06 -5.96
C ARG A 99 13.36 1.71 -5.34
N GLN A 100 14.63 1.44 -5.04
CA GLN A 100 15.08 0.25 -4.33
C GLN A 100 14.73 0.28 -2.84
N ILE A 101 14.65 1.48 -2.26
CA ILE A 101 14.23 1.72 -0.88
C ILE A 101 12.71 1.89 -0.80
N THR A 102 12.07 2.47 -1.81
CA THR A 102 10.63 2.59 -1.95
C THR A 102 10.15 1.36 -2.69
N ILE A 103 9.67 0.42 -1.95
CA ILE A 103 9.38 -0.93 -2.40
C ILE A 103 8.36 -0.97 -3.52
N ASN A 104 8.64 -1.88 -4.43
CA ASN A 104 7.63 -2.56 -5.21
C ASN A 104 6.62 -3.15 -4.23
N THR A 105 5.54 -2.43 -3.99
CA THR A 105 4.35 -2.98 -3.38
C THR A 105 3.87 -4.08 -4.33
N THR A 106 4.39 -5.28 -4.16
CA THR A 106 3.70 -6.46 -4.66
C THR A 106 2.41 -6.50 -3.86
N PRO A 107 1.26 -6.19 -4.48
CA PRO A 107 0.03 -6.21 -3.76
C PRO A 107 -0.23 -7.65 -3.35
N ASN A 108 -0.57 -7.82 -2.11
CA ASN A 108 -1.30 -8.96 -1.60
C ASN A 108 -0.52 -9.90 -0.70
N ILE A 109 -1.16 -10.14 0.43
CA ILE A 109 -1.23 -11.48 0.98
C ILE A 109 -1.06 -12.42 -0.20
N ARG A 110 -0.14 -13.32 -0.06
CA ARG A 110 0.01 -14.42 -1.00
C ARG A 110 -1.21 -15.32 -0.84
N LEU A 111 -2.38 -14.87 -1.33
CA LEU A 111 -3.65 -15.58 -1.20
C LEU A 111 -3.53 -17.05 -1.58
N HIS A 112 -2.69 -17.33 -2.59
CA HIS A 112 -2.43 -18.70 -3.04
C HIS A 112 -1.81 -19.59 -1.95
N GLU A 113 -1.17 -19.03 -0.93
CA GLU A 113 -0.65 -19.79 0.21
C GLU A 113 -1.74 -20.22 1.20
N TYR A 114 -2.95 -19.65 1.08
CA TYR A 114 -4.09 -19.86 1.98
C TYR A 114 -5.34 -20.35 1.24
N MET A 115 -5.18 -21.03 0.11
CA MET A 115 -6.31 -21.57 -0.63
C MET A 115 -6.93 -22.77 0.09
N PRO A 116 -8.25 -22.83 0.18
CA PRO A 116 -8.91 -24.04 0.69
C PRO A 116 -8.68 -25.21 -0.27
N PHE A 117 -8.66 -26.41 0.27
CA PHE A 117 -8.51 -27.67 -0.46
C PHE A 117 -7.18 -27.85 -1.24
N ASP A 118 -6.25 -26.93 -1.09
CA ASP A 118 -4.90 -27.06 -1.61
C ASP A 118 -4.03 -27.85 -0.58
N PRO A 119 -3.39 -28.96 -0.98
CA PRO A 119 -2.52 -29.72 -0.07
C PRO A 119 -1.31 -28.92 0.46
N GLU A 120 -0.86 -27.88 -0.27
CA GLU A 120 0.26 -27.03 0.12
C GLU A 120 -0.20 -25.78 0.90
N SER A 121 -1.49 -25.65 1.16
CA SER A 121 -2.07 -24.50 1.86
C SER A 121 -1.59 -24.39 3.31
N LYS A 122 -1.35 -23.16 3.74
CA LYS A 122 -0.97 -22.82 5.12
C LYS A 122 -2.15 -22.53 6.04
N ILE A 123 -3.39 -22.80 5.60
CA ILE A 123 -4.56 -22.59 6.43
C ILE A 123 -4.59 -23.55 7.63
N ALA A 124 -5.16 -23.11 8.72
CA ALA A 124 -5.42 -23.98 9.86
C ALA A 124 -6.45 -25.08 9.50
N THR A 125 -6.23 -26.26 10.01
CA THR A 125 -7.14 -27.41 9.81
C THR A 125 -7.50 -28.05 11.14
N LEU A 126 -8.69 -28.66 11.19
CA LEU A 126 -9.09 -29.51 12.30
C LEU A 126 -8.42 -30.88 12.21
N ASP A 127 -8.14 -31.49 13.35
CA ASP A 127 -7.60 -32.85 13.41
C ASP A 127 -8.62 -33.89 12.99
N GLN A 128 -9.91 -33.55 13.11
CA GLN A 128 -11.06 -34.39 12.73
C GLN A 128 -11.93 -33.70 11.70
N SER A 129 -12.76 -34.44 11.01
CA SER A 129 -13.74 -33.87 10.08
C SER A 129 -14.74 -33.00 10.83
N ALA A 130 -14.96 -31.78 10.32
CA ALA A 130 -15.94 -30.87 10.89
C ALA A 130 -17.34 -31.52 10.97
N SER A 131 -18.06 -31.22 12.04
CA SER A 131 -19.43 -31.71 12.25
C SER A 131 -20.43 -31.11 11.26
N LEU A 132 -20.15 -29.91 10.74
CA LEU A 132 -20.92 -29.27 9.67
C LEU A 132 -20.31 -29.59 8.30
N LYS A 133 -21.14 -30.10 7.38
CA LYS A 133 -20.80 -30.24 5.96
C LYS A 133 -21.92 -29.66 5.10
N LEU A 134 -21.68 -28.55 4.48
CA LEU A 134 -22.55 -27.91 3.52
C LEU A 134 -22.41 -28.60 2.15
N ARG A 135 -23.51 -28.79 1.42
CA ARG A 135 -23.51 -29.51 0.14
C ARG A 135 -24.24 -28.75 -0.98
N ALA A 136 -25.18 -27.90 -0.61
CA ALA A 136 -25.99 -27.10 -1.52
C ALA A 136 -26.35 -25.78 -0.84
N ASP A 137 -26.80 -24.81 -1.60
CA ASP A 137 -27.16 -23.47 -1.12
C ASP A 137 -26.02 -22.85 -0.27
N LEU A 138 -24.79 -22.95 -0.79
CA LEU A 138 -23.59 -22.50 -0.09
C LEU A 138 -23.66 -20.99 0.11
N PRO A 139 -23.47 -20.47 1.35
CA PRO A 139 -23.34 -19.04 1.56
C PRO A 139 -22.18 -18.47 0.74
N VAL A 140 -22.42 -17.35 0.07
CA VAL A 140 -21.35 -16.57 -0.57
C VAL A 140 -20.57 -15.85 0.52
N VAL A 141 -19.28 -16.14 0.63
CA VAL A 141 -18.39 -15.58 1.66
C VAL A 141 -17.32 -14.70 1.05
N ASP A 142 -17.08 -13.57 1.68
CA ASP A 142 -16.07 -12.59 1.30
C ASP A 142 -15.39 -12.04 2.56
N GLY A 143 -14.28 -11.31 2.43
CA GLY A 143 -13.65 -10.77 3.62
C GLY A 143 -12.45 -9.88 3.36
N ALA A 144 -12.00 -9.28 4.46
CA ALA A 144 -10.80 -8.47 4.48
C ALA A 144 -9.52 -9.33 4.35
N ALA A 145 -8.48 -8.76 3.77
CA ALA A 145 -7.18 -9.39 3.60
C ALA A 145 -6.64 -10.04 4.88
N ALA A 146 -6.69 -9.32 5.98
CA ALA A 146 -6.19 -9.83 7.27
C ALA A 146 -6.93 -11.08 7.76
N VAL A 147 -8.14 -11.36 7.30
CA VAL A 147 -8.99 -12.45 7.77
C VAL A 147 -9.13 -13.58 6.75
N PHE A 148 -8.53 -13.42 5.55
CA PHE A 148 -8.58 -14.43 4.49
C PHE A 148 -8.14 -15.83 4.95
N PRO A 149 -7.00 -16.00 5.67
CA PRO A 149 -6.61 -17.31 6.14
C PRO A 149 -7.67 -18.01 7.03
N LEU A 150 -8.39 -17.22 7.83
CA LEU A 150 -9.39 -17.75 8.75
C LEU A 150 -10.67 -18.20 8.03
N TYR A 151 -11.26 -17.33 7.19
CA TYR A 151 -12.49 -17.75 6.53
C TYR A 151 -12.25 -18.79 5.43
N SER A 152 -11.04 -18.81 4.85
CA SER A 152 -10.59 -19.90 3.99
C SER A 152 -10.51 -21.24 4.75
N ALA A 153 -10.04 -21.22 6.01
CA ALA A 153 -10.07 -22.40 6.88
C ALA A 153 -11.50 -22.85 7.19
N PHE A 154 -12.44 -21.94 7.43
CA PHE A 154 -13.85 -22.28 7.61
C PHE A 154 -14.44 -22.92 6.34
N VAL A 155 -14.17 -22.38 5.17
CA VAL A 155 -14.57 -22.95 3.88
C VAL A 155 -13.97 -24.34 3.71
N ASN A 156 -12.66 -24.50 3.94
CA ASN A 156 -12.00 -25.80 3.85
C ASN A 156 -12.62 -26.85 4.77
N ALA A 157 -13.06 -26.46 5.97
CA ALA A 157 -13.64 -27.37 6.93
C ALA A 157 -15.08 -27.79 6.58
N THR A 158 -15.89 -26.86 6.03
CA THR A 158 -17.36 -27.00 5.97
C THR A 158 -17.94 -27.10 4.56
N TYR A 159 -17.24 -26.62 3.54
CA TYR A 159 -17.70 -26.60 2.14
C TYR A 159 -17.22 -27.83 1.36
N PRO A 160 -17.80 -28.11 0.20
CA PRO A 160 -17.30 -29.17 -0.68
C PRO A 160 -16.01 -28.71 -1.40
N ASN A 161 -15.16 -29.67 -1.72
CA ASN A 161 -13.81 -29.44 -2.24
C ASN A 161 -13.72 -28.91 -3.69
N TRP A 162 -14.83 -28.71 -4.36
CA TRP A 162 -14.87 -28.05 -5.67
C TRP A 162 -14.93 -26.51 -5.59
N VAL A 163 -15.21 -25.94 -4.41
CA VAL A 163 -15.23 -24.50 -4.21
C VAL A 163 -13.82 -23.91 -4.40
N LYS A 164 -13.75 -22.82 -5.14
CA LYS A 164 -12.52 -22.11 -5.45
C LYS A 164 -12.69 -20.62 -5.22
N LEU A 165 -11.58 -19.93 -5.04
CA LEU A 165 -11.58 -18.47 -5.00
C LEU A 165 -12.10 -17.90 -6.32
N TYR A 166 -13.01 -16.93 -6.24
CA TYR A 166 -13.67 -16.26 -7.37
C TYR A 166 -14.60 -17.18 -8.20
N ASP A 167 -15.22 -18.17 -7.57
CA ASP A 167 -16.21 -19.04 -8.21
C ASP A 167 -17.67 -18.63 -7.94
N GLY A 168 -17.87 -17.47 -7.30
CA GLY A 168 -19.19 -16.99 -6.88
C GLY A 168 -19.60 -17.51 -5.50
N THR A 169 -18.75 -18.28 -4.79
CA THR A 169 -19.00 -18.81 -3.45
C THR A 169 -17.97 -18.33 -2.45
N LEU A 170 -16.70 -18.40 -2.81
CA LEU A 170 -15.58 -17.87 -2.05
C LEU A 170 -14.99 -16.67 -2.80
N GLU A 171 -15.14 -15.50 -2.19
CA GLU A 171 -14.71 -14.23 -2.80
C GLU A 171 -13.67 -13.52 -1.93
N TYR A 172 -12.95 -12.61 -2.53
CA TYR A 172 -12.00 -11.73 -1.87
C TYR A 172 -12.01 -10.34 -2.53
N ASN A 173 -12.71 -9.40 -1.92
CA ASN A 173 -12.87 -8.03 -2.44
C ASN A 173 -12.35 -6.95 -1.48
N ASN A 174 -11.53 -7.32 -0.49
CA ASN A 174 -11.08 -6.41 0.56
C ASN A 174 -12.24 -5.79 1.35
N THR A 175 -11.89 -4.88 2.28
CA THR A 175 -12.89 -4.28 3.17
C THR A 175 -13.90 -3.42 2.42
N VAL A 176 -13.42 -2.56 1.50
CA VAL A 176 -14.31 -1.62 0.79
C VAL A 176 -15.25 -2.37 -0.15
N GLY A 177 -14.70 -3.16 -1.07
CA GLY A 177 -15.50 -3.90 -2.05
C GLY A 177 -16.42 -4.92 -1.39
N GLY A 178 -15.92 -5.64 -0.37
CA GLY A 178 -16.71 -6.67 0.34
C GLY A 178 -17.92 -6.09 1.07
N TYR A 179 -17.78 -4.94 1.74
CA TYR A 179 -18.93 -4.26 2.35
C TYR A 179 -19.91 -3.70 1.33
N GLU A 180 -19.43 -3.24 0.16
CA GLU A 180 -20.33 -2.83 -0.93
C GLU A 180 -21.16 -4.00 -1.48
N LEU A 181 -20.54 -5.16 -1.70
CA LEU A 181 -21.24 -6.37 -2.15
C LEU A 181 -22.22 -6.90 -1.10
N LEU A 182 -21.82 -6.86 0.17
CA LEU A 182 -22.71 -7.21 1.28
C LEU A 182 -23.93 -6.29 1.36
N ALA A 183 -23.73 -4.97 1.20
CA ALA A 183 -24.81 -3.98 1.18
C ALA A 183 -25.78 -4.20 0.02
N LYS A 184 -25.27 -4.61 -1.15
CA LYS A 184 -26.06 -4.97 -2.34
C LYS A 184 -26.71 -6.35 -2.25
N ARG A 185 -26.43 -7.13 -1.19
CA ARG A 185 -26.87 -8.51 -0.96
C ARG A 185 -26.33 -9.50 -2.01
N GLU A 186 -25.19 -9.19 -2.57
CA GLU A 186 -24.45 -10.07 -3.50
C GLU A 186 -23.51 -11.03 -2.77
N THR A 187 -23.23 -10.74 -1.49
CA THR A 187 -22.50 -11.59 -0.53
C THR A 187 -23.39 -11.92 0.65
N ASP A 188 -23.33 -13.13 1.18
CA ASP A 188 -24.09 -13.56 2.34
C ASP A 188 -23.39 -13.23 3.66
N ILE A 189 -22.06 -13.42 3.71
CA ILE A 189 -21.24 -13.21 4.90
C ILE A 189 -19.95 -12.47 4.50
N PHE A 190 -19.70 -11.35 5.15
CA PHE A 190 -18.41 -10.68 5.08
C PHE A 190 -17.61 -10.89 6.37
N PHE A 191 -16.35 -11.32 6.25
CA PHE A 191 -15.43 -11.49 7.36
C PHE A 191 -14.47 -10.33 7.48
N GLY A 192 -14.48 -9.62 8.62
CA GLY A 192 -13.61 -8.46 8.78
C GLY A 192 -13.78 -7.71 10.10
N ALA A 193 -13.20 -6.51 10.13
CA ALA A 193 -13.41 -5.55 11.20
C ALA A 193 -14.81 -4.91 11.08
N TYR A 194 -15.24 -4.21 12.13
CA TYR A 194 -16.46 -3.41 12.11
C TYR A 194 -16.41 -2.35 10.99
N PRO A 195 -17.51 -2.10 10.25
CA PRO A 195 -17.53 -1.16 9.14
C PRO A 195 -17.29 0.28 9.57
N SER A 196 -16.86 1.10 8.62
CA SER A 196 -16.83 2.55 8.76
C SER A 196 -18.22 3.15 8.68
N GLU A 197 -18.37 4.40 9.13
CA GLU A 197 -19.64 5.15 9.00
C GLU A 197 -20.09 5.27 7.55
N GLU A 198 -19.15 5.43 6.62
CA GLU A 198 -19.43 5.49 5.18
C GLU A 198 -19.99 4.17 4.64
N GLN A 199 -19.45 3.03 5.10
CA GLN A 199 -19.93 1.71 4.71
C GLN A 199 -21.33 1.44 5.28
N ILE A 200 -21.60 1.91 6.49
CA ILE A 200 -22.95 1.85 7.11
C ILE A 200 -23.91 2.73 6.30
N ALA A 201 -23.53 3.97 6.01
CA ALA A 201 -24.35 4.89 5.21
C ALA A 201 -24.57 4.36 3.79
N PHE A 202 -23.59 3.67 3.20
CA PHE A 202 -23.77 3.00 1.92
C PHE A 202 -24.81 1.88 2.00
N ALA A 203 -24.76 1.04 3.03
CA ALA A 203 -25.75 -0.02 3.25
C ALA A 203 -27.16 0.54 3.44
N GLU A 204 -27.33 1.65 4.16
CA GLU A 204 -28.61 2.35 4.32
C GLU A 204 -29.22 2.81 2.98
N LYS A 205 -28.38 3.30 2.04
CA LYS A 205 -28.83 3.65 0.67
C LYS A 205 -29.38 2.45 -0.10
N TRP A 206 -28.90 1.24 0.23
CA TRP A 206 -29.38 -0.02 -0.34
C TRP A 206 -30.49 -0.67 0.49
N ASN A 207 -31.02 0.01 1.51
CA ASN A 207 -31.99 -0.52 2.48
C ASN A 207 -31.52 -1.83 3.11
N THR A 208 -30.23 -1.93 3.42
CA THR A 208 -29.62 -3.10 4.01
C THR A 208 -29.15 -2.77 5.42
N GLU A 209 -29.61 -3.53 6.40
CA GLU A 209 -29.18 -3.46 7.80
C GLU A 209 -28.19 -4.58 8.05
N PHE A 210 -26.98 -4.24 8.49
CA PHE A 210 -25.97 -5.23 8.83
C PHE A 210 -26.21 -5.86 10.19
N VAL A 211 -25.91 -7.16 10.29
CA VAL A 211 -25.95 -7.95 11.52
C VAL A 211 -24.56 -8.44 11.83
N TYR A 212 -24.07 -8.16 13.02
CA TYR A 212 -22.69 -8.40 13.44
C TYR A 212 -22.60 -9.58 14.38
N THR A 213 -21.86 -10.62 14.00
CA THR A 213 -21.56 -11.78 14.84
C THR A 213 -20.08 -11.76 15.18
N PRO A 214 -19.66 -11.48 16.43
CA PRO A 214 -18.26 -11.57 16.82
C PRO A 214 -17.80 -13.03 16.70
N ILE A 215 -16.67 -13.28 16.07
CA ILE A 215 -16.12 -14.62 15.84
C ILE A 215 -14.73 -14.82 16.43
N GLY A 216 -14.06 -13.75 16.83
CA GLY A 216 -12.72 -13.75 17.41
C GLY A 216 -12.31 -12.35 17.85
N LYS A 217 -11.13 -12.26 18.47
CA LYS A 217 -10.51 -10.99 18.86
C LYS A 217 -9.15 -10.87 18.23
N GLU A 218 -8.74 -9.62 18.02
CA GLU A 218 -7.44 -9.24 17.50
C GLU A 218 -6.92 -7.98 18.19
N ALA A 219 -5.60 -7.75 18.16
CA ALA A 219 -5.02 -6.49 18.58
C ALA A 219 -4.83 -5.56 17.40
N PHE A 220 -5.22 -4.30 17.58
CA PHE A 220 -4.78 -3.21 16.74
C PHE A 220 -3.44 -2.71 17.27
N VAL A 221 -2.40 -2.82 16.44
CA VAL A 221 -1.02 -2.62 16.86
C VAL A 221 -0.36 -1.48 16.11
N PHE A 222 0.55 -0.81 16.80
CA PHE A 222 1.47 0.16 16.21
C PHE A 222 2.85 -0.47 16.10
N PHE A 223 3.58 -0.11 15.06
CA PHE A 223 4.91 -0.66 14.79
C PHE A 223 5.84 0.39 14.22
N VAL A 224 7.12 0.18 14.48
CA VAL A 224 8.23 1.00 14.03
C VAL A 224 9.32 0.12 13.44
N HIS A 225 10.32 0.72 12.79
CA HIS A 225 11.52 0.00 12.40
C HIS A 225 12.22 -0.59 13.66
N LYS A 226 12.82 -1.77 13.55
CA LYS A 226 13.49 -2.47 14.67
C LYS A 226 14.57 -1.64 15.36
N ASP A 227 15.25 -0.75 14.61
CA ASP A 227 16.33 0.11 15.11
C ASP A 227 15.82 1.40 15.78
N ASN A 228 14.50 1.65 15.78
CA ASN A 228 13.92 2.73 16.56
C ASN A 228 14.08 2.40 18.06
N PRO A 229 14.60 3.32 18.89
CA PRO A 229 14.85 3.02 20.32
C PRO A 229 13.57 2.96 21.17
N ILE A 230 12.42 3.32 20.62
CA ILE A 230 11.14 3.32 21.33
C ILE A 230 10.51 1.92 21.27
N ASP A 231 10.19 1.34 22.42
CA ASP A 231 9.53 0.04 22.57
C ASP A 231 8.10 0.15 23.10
N ASN A 232 7.74 1.30 23.66
CA ASN A 232 6.45 1.55 24.25
C ASN A 232 5.99 2.99 24.00
N LEU A 233 4.70 3.15 23.71
CA LEU A 233 4.03 4.44 23.68
C LEU A 233 2.76 4.36 24.54
N THR A 234 2.38 5.48 25.15
CA THR A 234 1.07 5.57 25.77
C THR A 234 -0.01 5.85 24.72
N THR A 235 -1.26 5.52 25.05
CA THR A 235 -2.43 5.86 24.23
C THR A 235 -2.42 7.34 23.87
N GLU A 236 -2.15 8.24 24.81
CA GLU A 236 -2.10 9.68 24.58
C GLU A 236 -0.95 10.09 23.64
N GLN A 237 0.21 9.44 23.76
CA GLN A 237 1.34 9.71 22.86
C GLN A 237 1.03 9.30 21.44
N ILE A 238 0.39 8.17 21.23
CA ILE A 238 -0.04 7.71 19.90
C ILE A 238 -1.06 8.69 19.32
N LYS A 239 -2.06 9.10 20.10
CA LYS A 239 -3.03 10.13 19.67
C LYS A 239 -2.33 11.43 19.32
N GLY A 240 -1.36 11.88 20.13
CA GLY A 240 -0.55 13.07 19.86
C GLY A 240 0.28 12.96 18.58
N ILE A 241 0.77 11.78 18.21
CA ILE A 241 1.47 11.55 16.95
C ILE A 241 0.50 11.70 15.76
N TYR A 242 -0.64 11.01 15.80
CA TYR A 242 -1.58 11.01 14.69
C TYR A 242 -2.43 12.29 14.60
N SER A 243 -2.51 13.10 15.66
CA SER A 243 -3.09 14.46 15.60
C SER A 243 -2.08 15.51 15.10
N GLY A 244 -0.78 15.18 15.06
CA GLY A 244 0.28 16.11 14.69
C GLY A 244 0.78 17.00 15.83
N GLU A 245 0.37 16.75 17.06
CA GLU A 245 0.90 17.45 18.27
C GLU A 245 2.32 16.99 18.60
N ILE A 246 2.62 15.71 18.38
CA ILE A 246 3.94 15.12 18.54
C ILE A 246 4.51 14.81 17.16
N THR A 247 5.53 15.58 16.77
CA THR A 247 6.10 15.52 15.41
C THR A 247 7.55 15.06 15.36
N ASN A 248 8.16 14.83 16.51
CA ASN A 248 9.58 14.43 16.59
C ASN A 248 9.78 13.40 17.70
N TRP A 249 10.49 12.31 17.37
CA TRP A 249 10.78 11.22 18.32
C TRP A 249 11.52 11.67 19.59
N LYS A 250 12.28 12.78 19.53
CA LYS A 250 12.92 13.35 20.71
C LYS A 250 11.92 13.73 21.81
N GLN A 251 10.69 14.12 21.45
CA GLN A 251 9.63 14.44 22.41
C GLN A 251 9.21 13.21 23.25
N LEU A 252 9.52 12.01 22.74
CA LEU A 252 9.18 10.72 23.32
C LEU A 252 10.43 9.99 23.89
N GLY A 253 11.58 10.66 23.95
CA GLY A 253 12.83 10.07 24.44
C GLY A 253 13.63 9.33 23.34
N GLY A 254 13.22 9.40 22.12
CA GLY A 254 13.90 8.83 20.95
C GLY A 254 14.96 9.76 20.34
N LYS A 255 15.38 9.46 19.13
CA LYS A 255 16.34 10.27 18.36
C LYS A 255 15.72 11.61 17.97
N ASN A 256 16.57 12.59 17.63
CA ASN A 256 16.09 13.88 17.11
C ASN A 256 15.73 13.75 15.63
N GLU A 257 14.64 13.07 15.33
CA GLU A 257 14.16 12.78 13.99
C GLU A 257 12.66 13.07 13.88
N PRO A 258 12.18 13.64 12.75
CA PRO A 258 10.76 13.84 12.51
C PRO A 258 10.01 12.51 12.50
N ILE A 259 8.78 12.52 13.00
CA ILE A 259 7.89 11.36 12.93
C ILE A 259 7.17 11.35 11.58
N SER A 260 7.28 10.24 10.85
CA SER A 260 6.50 9.95 9.66
C SER A 260 5.37 8.99 10.02
N ALA A 261 4.20 9.53 10.35
CA ALA A 261 3.02 8.76 10.69
C ALA A 261 2.27 8.34 9.40
N TYR A 262 2.38 7.07 9.04
CA TYR A 262 1.72 6.52 7.87
C TYR A 262 0.24 6.24 8.13
N GLN A 263 -0.60 6.45 7.14
CA GLN A 263 -2.02 6.19 7.19
C GLN A 263 -2.46 5.31 6.01
N ARG A 264 -3.67 4.82 6.09
CA ARG A 264 -4.34 4.04 5.05
C ARG A 264 -5.42 4.90 4.38
N ASN A 265 -5.85 4.48 3.20
CA ASN A 265 -7.02 5.06 2.56
C ASN A 265 -8.27 4.88 3.43
N GLU A 266 -9.19 5.81 3.31
CA GLU A 266 -10.50 5.73 3.95
C GLU A 266 -11.24 4.43 3.59
N GLY A 267 -12.07 3.95 4.50
CA GLY A 267 -12.80 2.70 4.32
C GLY A 267 -11.97 1.41 4.50
N SER A 268 -10.64 1.48 4.64
CA SER A 268 -9.86 0.30 5.04
C SER A 268 -10.11 -0.06 6.51
N GLY A 269 -10.17 -1.37 6.82
CA GLY A 269 -10.45 -1.81 8.19
C GLY A 269 -9.47 -1.28 9.23
N SER A 270 -8.19 -1.13 8.89
CA SER A 270 -7.20 -0.57 9.81
C SER A 270 -7.30 0.95 9.96
N GLN A 271 -7.67 1.70 8.90
CA GLN A 271 -7.93 3.13 9.02
C GLN A 271 -9.17 3.40 9.87
N SER A 272 -10.22 2.63 9.67
CA SER A 272 -11.44 2.72 10.50
C SER A 272 -11.14 2.44 11.98
N MET A 273 -10.21 1.51 12.26
CA MET A 273 -9.74 1.26 13.63
C MET A 273 -8.91 2.43 14.18
N LEU A 274 -8.04 3.06 13.38
CA LEU A 274 -7.33 4.26 13.82
C LEU A 274 -8.31 5.38 14.16
N ILE A 275 -9.28 5.67 13.29
CA ILE A 275 -10.29 6.70 13.53
C ILE A 275 -11.03 6.43 14.84
N ARG A 276 -11.44 5.18 15.08
CA ARG A 276 -12.11 4.78 16.33
C ARG A 276 -11.20 4.91 17.55
N PHE A 277 -9.91 4.52 17.43
CA PHE A 277 -8.92 4.69 18.48
C PHE A 277 -8.69 6.15 18.85
N MET A 278 -8.71 7.05 17.86
CA MET A 278 -8.57 8.50 18.08
C MET A 278 -9.72 9.11 18.86
N ASP A 279 -10.89 8.46 18.90
CA ASP A 279 -12.04 8.81 19.74
C ASP A 279 -12.40 10.31 19.67
N GLY A 280 -12.62 10.79 18.45
CA GLY A 280 -12.96 12.19 18.16
C GLY A 280 -11.76 13.15 18.14
N THR A 281 -10.57 12.72 18.50
CA THR A 281 -9.34 13.53 18.29
C THR A 281 -9.09 13.66 16.80
N PRO A 282 -8.97 14.88 16.25
CA PRO A 282 -8.71 15.07 14.81
C PRO A 282 -7.41 14.38 14.38
N ILE A 283 -7.47 13.67 13.28
CA ILE A 283 -6.28 13.07 12.65
C ILE A 283 -5.70 14.09 11.69
N MET A 284 -4.38 14.30 11.73
CA MET A 284 -3.69 15.17 10.77
C MET A 284 -3.84 14.61 9.35
N GLU A 285 -4.00 15.49 8.37
CA GLU A 285 -3.91 15.09 6.97
C GLU A 285 -2.48 14.61 6.68
N PRO A 286 -2.31 13.35 6.23
CA PRO A 286 -0.98 12.87 5.88
C PRO A 286 -0.53 13.49 4.56
N ASP A 287 0.77 13.65 4.37
CA ASP A 287 1.33 13.88 3.04
C ASP A 287 0.86 12.77 2.09
N THR A 288 0.57 13.10 0.85
CA THR A 288 0.05 12.13 -0.15
C THR A 288 0.95 10.90 -0.31
N GLU A 289 2.27 11.07 -0.10
CA GLU A 289 3.25 9.98 -0.13
C GLU A 289 3.16 9.04 1.09
N LYS A 290 2.46 9.45 2.15
CA LYS A 290 2.27 8.68 3.38
C LYS A 290 0.93 7.97 3.46
N ILE A 291 0.13 8.01 2.38
CA ILE A 291 -1.12 7.26 2.27
C ILE A 291 -0.87 5.95 1.53
N ASN A 292 -1.26 4.85 2.14
CA ASN A 292 -1.13 3.53 1.55
C ASN A 292 -2.48 2.88 1.27
N ASN A 293 -2.66 2.43 0.05
CA ASN A 293 -3.87 1.73 -0.37
C ASN A 293 -3.90 0.25 0.09
N LEU A 294 -2.72 -0.32 0.37
CA LEU A 294 -2.58 -1.72 0.79
C LEU A 294 -1.97 -1.80 2.19
N MET A 295 -2.34 -2.80 2.96
CA MET A 295 -1.87 -2.98 4.33
C MET A 295 -0.37 -3.32 4.40
N ASP A 296 0.11 -4.16 3.51
CA ASP A 296 1.52 -4.51 3.37
C ASP A 296 2.39 -3.30 2.99
N GLY A 297 1.86 -2.35 2.21
CA GLY A 297 2.56 -1.12 1.85
C GLY A 297 3.01 -0.28 3.04
N ILE A 298 2.22 -0.17 4.11
CA ILE A 298 2.65 0.52 5.35
C ILE A 298 3.82 -0.22 5.99
N ILE A 299 3.72 -1.54 6.09
CA ILE A 299 4.74 -2.37 6.75
C ILE A 299 6.08 -2.23 6.04
N GLU A 300 6.05 -2.32 4.72
CA GLU A 300 7.23 -2.17 3.89
C GLU A 300 7.82 -0.77 3.96
N GLN A 301 7.00 0.27 3.97
CA GLN A 301 7.47 1.64 4.08
C GLN A 301 8.12 1.91 5.44
N VAL A 302 7.57 1.40 6.53
CA VAL A 302 8.19 1.51 7.85
C VAL A 302 9.51 0.73 7.89
N ALA A 303 9.57 -0.45 7.27
CA ALA A 303 10.79 -1.28 7.23
C ALA A 303 11.91 -0.66 6.39
N ASN A 304 11.59 -0.02 5.27
CA ASN A 304 12.55 0.37 4.25
C ASN A 304 12.60 1.86 3.91
N TYR A 305 11.81 2.69 4.59
CA TYR A 305 11.79 4.13 4.34
C TYR A 305 13.15 4.79 4.61
N ARG A 306 13.48 5.88 3.88
CA ARG A 306 14.74 6.64 4.02
C ARG A 306 15.04 7.06 5.45
N ASN A 307 14.00 7.36 6.21
CA ASN A 307 14.03 7.69 7.61
C ASN A 307 13.48 6.52 8.40
N LYS A 308 14.16 5.38 8.33
CA LYS A 308 13.75 4.12 8.95
C LYS A 308 13.32 4.30 10.41
N ASP A 309 14.13 5.07 11.17
CA ASP A 309 13.90 5.29 12.58
C ASP A 309 12.73 6.26 12.84
N GLY A 310 12.36 7.08 11.86
CA GLY A 310 11.32 8.09 11.98
C GLY A 310 9.90 7.60 11.65
N ALA A 311 9.75 6.46 11.01
CA ALA A 311 8.46 5.96 10.57
C ALA A 311 7.68 5.25 11.68
N ILE A 312 6.36 5.48 11.73
CA ILE A 312 5.40 4.70 12.52
C ILE A 312 4.23 4.30 11.64
N GLY A 313 3.77 3.05 11.79
CA GLY A 313 2.61 2.51 11.11
C GLY A 313 1.70 1.77 12.08
N PHE A 314 0.56 1.29 11.56
CA PHE A 314 -0.40 0.49 12.31
C PHE A 314 -0.96 -0.64 11.46
N SER A 315 -1.38 -1.71 12.12
CA SER A 315 -1.96 -2.88 11.50
C SER A 315 -2.71 -3.73 12.53
N PHE A 316 -3.09 -4.93 12.12
CA PHE A 316 -3.54 -5.98 13.03
C PHE A 316 -2.38 -6.93 13.35
N ARG A 317 -2.29 -7.41 14.60
CA ARG A 317 -1.17 -8.22 15.09
C ARG A 317 -0.94 -9.47 14.23
N TYR A 318 -1.98 -10.26 13.99
CA TYR A 318 -1.83 -11.49 13.20
C TYR A 318 -1.36 -11.20 11.77
N TYR A 319 -1.80 -10.09 11.17
CA TYR A 319 -1.32 -9.69 9.85
C TYR A 319 0.19 -9.45 9.86
N MET A 320 0.71 -8.82 10.92
CA MET A 320 2.15 -8.56 11.07
C MET A 320 2.95 -9.82 11.36
N GLU A 321 2.53 -10.61 12.35
CA GLU A 321 3.29 -11.76 12.88
C GLU A 321 2.98 -13.07 12.18
N GLY A 322 1.75 -13.26 11.70
CA GLY A 322 1.27 -14.47 11.06
C GLY A 322 1.47 -14.49 9.55
N ILE A 323 1.18 -13.37 8.88
CA ILE A 323 1.14 -13.27 7.41
C ILE A 323 2.43 -12.67 6.85
N ILE A 324 2.76 -11.43 7.22
CA ILE A 324 3.87 -10.68 6.60
C ILE A 324 5.24 -11.09 7.16
N LYS A 325 5.35 -11.23 8.48
CA LYS A 325 6.59 -11.66 9.17
C LYS A 325 7.83 -10.86 8.76
N ASN A 326 7.71 -9.53 8.68
CA ASN A 326 8.83 -8.69 8.29
C ASN A 326 9.80 -8.51 9.49
N PRO A 327 11.07 -8.98 9.39
CA PRO A 327 12.03 -8.93 10.50
C PRO A 327 12.58 -7.51 10.79
N ASP A 328 12.30 -6.54 9.92
CA ASP A 328 12.82 -5.18 10.05
C ASP A 328 11.85 -4.23 10.78
N VAL A 329 10.71 -4.74 11.21
CA VAL A 329 9.76 -3.99 12.05
C VAL A 329 9.55 -4.67 13.39
N LYS A 330 9.22 -3.88 14.42
CA LYS A 330 8.83 -4.37 15.73
C LYS A 330 7.51 -3.75 16.17
N LEU A 331 6.69 -4.53 16.85
CA LEU A 331 5.48 -4.06 17.49
C LEU A 331 5.80 -3.26 18.75
N LEU A 332 5.05 -2.20 18.99
CA LEU A 332 5.15 -1.40 20.20
C LEU A 332 4.23 -1.95 21.29
N CYS A 333 4.69 -1.90 22.52
CA CYS A 333 3.79 -1.95 23.67
C CYS A 333 2.92 -0.68 23.71
N VAL A 334 1.69 -0.79 24.18
CA VAL A 334 0.83 0.35 24.46
C VAL A 334 0.50 0.37 25.93
N ASP A 335 0.71 1.52 26.56
CA ASP A 335 0.54 1.71 28.01
C ASP A 335 1.31 0.66 28.86
N GLY A 336 2.48 0.24 28.36
CA GLY A 336 3.34 -0.75 28.98
C GLY A 336 2.92 -2.22 28.74
N VAL A 337 1.89 -2.48 27.93
CA VAL A 337 1.38 -3.82 27.67
C VAL A 337 1.72 -4.25 26.25
N ALA A 338 2.36 -5.41 26.11
CA ALA A 338 2.67 -6.00 24.80
C ALA A 338 1.41 -6.65 24.17
N PRO A 339 1.27 -6.63 22.84
CA PRO A 339 0.12 -7.22 22.13
C PRO A 339 0.23 -8.75 22.00
N THR A 340 0.43 -9.46 23.10
CA THR A 340 0.47 -10.93 23.10
C THR A 340 -0.92 -11.52 23.12
N VAL A 341 -1.06 -12.79 22.72
CA VAL A 341 -2.34 -13.52 22.74
C VAL A 341 -2.94 -13.49 24.14
N GLU A 342 -2.13 -13.71 25.18
CA GLU A 342 -2.57 -13.73 26.59
C GLU A 342 -3.09 -12.35 27.02
N ASN A 343 -2.42 -11.28 26.62
CA ASN A 343 -2.84 -9.91 26.96
C ASN A 343 -4.09 -9.48 26.20
N ILE A 344 -4.28 -9.97 24.97
CA ILE A 344 -5.52 -9.77 24.19
C ILE A 344 -6.66 -10.55 24.81
N GLN A 345 -6.43 -11.82 25.16
CA GLN A 345 -7.43 -12.69 25.74
C GLN A 345 -7.93 -12.19 27.08
N SER A 346 -7.01 -11.80 27.97
CA SER A 346 -7.32 -11.24 29.29
C SER A 346 -7.91 -9.82 29.23
N GLY A 347 -7.83 -9.12 28.09
CA GLY A 347 -8.21 -7.71 27.97
C GLY A 347 -7.20 -6.73 28.57
N ALA A 348 -5.98 -7.19 28.91
CA ALA A 348 -4.92 -6.33 29.42
C ALA A 348 -4.36 -5.39 28.32
N TYR A 349 -4.28 -5.86 27.06
CA TYR A 349 -3.88 -4.99 25.96
C TYR A 349 -5.02 -4.00 25.63
N PRO A 350 -4.73 -2.67 25.61
CA PRO A 350 -5.80 -1.66 25.61
C PRO A 350 -6.56 -1.53 24.28
N ILE A 351 -5.95 -1.95 23.16
CA ILE A 351 -6.52 -1.71 21.83
C ILE A 351 -6.87 -3.05 21.17
N THR A 352 -7.95 -3.67 21.65
CA THR A 352 -8.47 -4.89 21.06
C THR A 352 -9.59 -4.58 20.06
N ALA A 353 -9.65 -5.36 19.00
CA ALA A 353 -10.71 -5.33 18.00
C ALA A 353 -11.39 -6.67 17.91
N SER A 354 -12.71 -6.68 17.80
CA SER A 354 -13.43 -7.90 17.45
C SER A 354 -13.33 -8.15 15.95
N LEU A 355 -13.16 -9.42 15.60
CA LEU A 355 -13.41 -9.89 14.25
C LEU A 355 -14.86 -10.30 14.13
N TYR A 356 -15.48 -9.93 13.03
CA TYR A 356 -16.89 -10.18 12.80
C TYR A 356 -17.11 -11.04 11.55
N ALA A 357 -18.11 -11.91 11.63
CA ALA A 357 -18.86 -12.35 10.48
C ALA A 357 -20.09 -11.42 10.37
N VAL A 358 -20.11 -10.61 9.32
CA VAL A 358 -21.16 -9.62 9.08
C VAL A 358 -22.11 -10.15 8.03
N THR A 359 -23.40 -10.14 8.33
CA THR A 359 -24.49 -10.56 7.42
C THR A 359 -25.46 -9.40 7.25
N TRP A 360 -26.52 -9.61 6.49
CA TRP A 360 -27.60 -8.63 6.38
C TRP A 360 -28.91 -9.20 6.91
N LYS A 361 -29.68 -8.34 7.52
CA LYS A 361 -30.97 -8.69 8.17
C LYS A 361 -31.96 -9.17 7.11
N GLY A 362 -32.53 -10.35 7.36
CA GLY A 362 -33.48 -10.99 6.46
C GLY A 362 -32.80 -11.84 5.36
N ASN A 363 -31.55 -12.22 5.53
CA ASN A 363 -30.91 -13.20 4.66
C ASN A 363 -31.67 -14.53 4.67
N ASN A 364 -32.09 -14.96 3.49
CA ASN A 364 -32.93 -16.15 3.32
C ASN A 364 -32.13 -17.45 3.20
N ASN A 365 -30.82 -17.38 3.12
CA ASN A 365 -29.95 -18.55 3.03
C ASN A 365 -29.84 -19.21 4.43
N ARG A 366 -30.55 -20.30 4.60
CA ARG A 366 -30.58 -21.03 5.90
C ARG A 366 -29.22 -21.58 6.33
N ASN A 367 -28.29 -21.73 5.41
CA ASN A 367 -26.96 -22.23 5.73
C ASN A 367 -26.07 -21.14 6.32
N VAL A 368 -26.41 -19.87 6.19
CA VAL A 368 -25.73 -18.77 6.89
C VAL A 368 -25.79 -18.96 8.40
N GLU A 369 -26.97 -19.15 8.94
CA GLU A 369 -27.14 -19.38 10.38
C GLU A 369 -26.40 -20.64 10.86
N LYS A 370 -26.47 -21.74 10.08
CA LYS A 370 -25.75 -22.97 10.42
C LYS A 370 -24.24 -22.77 10.45
N LEU A 371 -23.71 -22.04 9.46
CA LEU A 371 -22.29 -21.74 9.39
C LEU A 371 -21.84 -20.84 10.54
N LEU A 372 -22.61 -19.79 10.86
CA LEU A 372 -22.31 -18.90 11.99
C LEU A 372 -22.33 -19.67 13.32
N ASN A 373 -23.34 -20.51 13.55
CA ASN A 373 -23.42 -21.33 14.75
C ASN A 373 -22.26 -22.31 14.85
N TRP A 374 -21.82 -22.88 13.73
CA TRP A 374 -20.67 -23.77 13.73
C TRP A 374 -19.34 -22.99 13.97
N ILE A 375 -19.19 -21.78 13.38
CA ILE A 375 -18.02 -20.92 13.66
C ILE A 375 -17.91 -20.60 15.17
N LEU A 376 -19.05 -20.40 15.84
CA LEU A 376 -19.11 -20.13 17.27
C LEU A 376 -18.99 -21.42 18.15
N SER A 377 -19.02 -22.59 17.54
CA SER A 377 -18.81 -23.84 18.24
C SER A 377 -17.34 -24.08 18.62
N PRO A 378 -17.04 -25.04 19.50
CA PRO A 378 -15.64 -25.37 19.82
C PRO A 378 -14.79 -25.70 18.60
N GLU A 379 -15.34 -26.36 17.57
CA GLU A 379 -14.62 -26.66 16.32
C GLU A 379 -14.25 -25.38 15.54
N GLY A 380 -15.21 -24.45 15.38
CA GLY A 380 -14.92 -23.18 14.71
C GLY A 380 -13.94 -22.32 15.48
N GLN A 381 -14.06 -22.28 16.82
CA GLN A 381 -13.15 -21.52 17.67
C GLN A 381 -11.75 -22.15 17.77
N GLU A 382 -11.61 -23.46 17.60
CA GLU A 382 -10.31 -24.14 17.42
C GLU A 382 -9.60 -23.63 16.15
N LEU A 383 -10.33 -23.43 15.05
CA LEU A 383 -9.74 -22.85 13.83
C LEU A 383 -9.36 -21.38 14.02
N VAL A 384 -10.13 -20.61 14.79
CA VAL A 384 -9.76 -19.23 15.16
C VAL A 384 -8.42 -19.22 15.87
N GLU A 385 -8.24 -20.08 16.88
CA GLU A 385 -7.01 -20.21 17.66
C GLU A 385 -5.84 -20.73 16.82
N LYS A 386 -6.04 -21.85 16.09
CA LYS A 386 -5.01 -22.45 15.24
C LYS A 386 -4.55 -21.51 14.12
N THR A 387 -5.41 -20.62 13.64
CA THR A 387 -5.04 -19.58 12.69
C THR A 387 -4.18 -18.49 13.33
N GLY A 388 -4.25 -18.28 14.64
CA GLY A 388 -3.46 -17.31 15.40
C GLY A 388 -4.25 -16.08 15.88
N TYR A 389 -5.56 -16.10 15.74
CA TYR A 389 -6.47 -15.15 16.37
C TYR A 389 -6.83 -15.58 17.79
N VAL A 390 -7.48 -14.69 18.54
CA VAL A 390 -7.93 -14.98 19.89
C VAL A 390 -9.41 -15.39 19.86
N PRO A 391 -9.77 -16.59 20.32
CA PRO A 391 -11.17 -17.03 20.44
C PRO A 391 -12.00 -16.09 21.30
N ILE A 392 -13.32 -16.08 21.09
CA ILE A 392 -14.25 -15.26 21.89
C ILE A 392 -14.58 -15.86 23.25
N GLY A 393 -14.16 -17.07 23.55
CA GLY A 393 -14.34 -17.75 24.84
C GLY A 393 -15.58 -18.59 24.89
#